data_8ed976b8fc022a4cccffde0f11cb41f4
#
_entry.id   8ed976b8fc022a4cccffde0f11cb41f4
#
_cell.length_a   1.000
_cell.length_b   1.000
_cell.length_c   1.000
_cell.angle_alpha   90.00
_cell.angle_beta   90.00
_cell.angle_gamma   90.00
#
_symmetry.space_group_name_H-M   'P 1'
#
loop_
_entity.id
_entity.type
_entity.pdbx_description
1 polymer ?
#
loop_
_entity_poly.entity_id
_entity_poly.type
_entity_poly.pdbx_seq_one_letter_code
_entity_poly.pdbx_strand_id
1 'polypeptide(L)'
;AGTDEKPIVTNSKKVPINHFFMDGVYVREMTMFKDTVVIGAIHKHLHMCFLLKGHLAVASEAGVNEYKAPCYIIAEPGEKRVLYAYEESVWYNTHKNEDNIKDIDQLEKNIVAVNYEDYEQYIKNK
;
A
#
# COMPACT_ATOMS: atom_id res chain seq x y z
N ALA A 1 -8.65 20.93 3.97
CA ALA A 1 -9.08 20.81 3.85
C ALA A 1 -9.82 20.75 4.16
N GLY A 2 -9.94 20.80 4.40
CA GLY A 2 -10.57 20.76 4.63
C GLY A 2 -11.23 20.99 4.24
N THR A 3 -11.05 21.13 4.59
CA THR A 3 -11.79 21.63 4.03
C THR A 3 -12.94 21.04 3.59
N ASP A 4 -13.77 21.70 3.17
CA ASP A 4 -14.89 21.21 2.57
C ASP A 4 -14.55 20.43 1.40
N GLU A 5 -13.35 20.62 0.94
CA GLU A 5 -12.89 19.81 -0.11
C GLU A 5 -12.59 18.47 0.40
N LYS A 6 -13.17 17.46 -0.18
CA LYS A 6 -12.86 16.12 0.16
C LYS A 6 -11.48 15.79 -0.34
N PRO A 7 -10.69 15.10 0.44
CA PRO A 7 -9.42 14.58 -0.05
C PRO A 7 -9.67 13.72 -1.29
N ILE A 8 -8.75 13.73 -2.19
CA ILE A 8 -8.86 12.87 -3.35
C ILE A 8 -8.55 11.46 -2.90
N VAL A 9 -9.61 10.66 -2.82
CA VAL A 9 -9.46 9.26 -2.51
C VAL A 9 -9.36 8.57 -3.84
N THR A 10 -8.23 7.94 -4.10
CA THR A 10 -7.98 7.44 -5.42
C THR A 10 -7.65 5.97 -5.42
N ASN A 11 -7.88 5.36 -6.56
CA ASN A 11 -7.46 4.00 -6.83
C ASN A 11 -6.40 4.07 -7.93
N SER A 12 -6.05 2.95 -8.48
CA SER A 12 -4.97 2.87 -9.45
C SER A 12 -5.15 3.73 -10.70
N LYS A 13 -6.35 4.21 -10.96
CA LYS A 13 -6.57 5.04 -12.15
C LYS A 13 -5.99 6.44 -12.01
N LYS A 14 -5.98 6.97 -10.79
CA LYS A 14 -5.46 8.31 -10.53
C LYS A 14 -4.10 8.32 -9.89
N VAL A 15 -3.64 7.16 -9.50
CA VAL A 15 -2.34 6.99 -8.89
C VAL A 15 -1.51 6.14 -9.83
N PRO A 16 -0.51 6.72 -10.48
CA PRO A 16 0.33 5.93 -11.38
C PRO A 16 0.99 4.78 -10.63
N ILE A 17 0.88 3.60 -11.20
CA ILE A 17 1.43 2.39 -10.60
C ILE A 17 2.29 1.68 -11.63
N ASN A 18 3.48 1.31 -11.21
CA ASN A 18 4.36 0.48 -12.01
C ASN A 18 4.60 -0.82 -11.27
N HIS A 19 4.67 -1.89 -12.03
CA HIS A 19 4.87 -3.23 -11.50
C HIS A 19 6.21 -3.77 -11.96
N PHE A 20 6.97 -4.33 -11.02
CA PHE A 20 8.28 -4.89 -11.33
C PHE A 20 8.30 -6.34 -10.85
N PHE A 21 8.79 -7.21 -11.71
CA PHE A 21 8.86 -8.64 -11.41
C PHE A 21 10.31 -9.09 -11.47
N MET A 22 10.73 -9.74 -10.39
CA MET A 22 12.03 -10.37 -10.32
C MET A 22 11.80 -11.79 -9.83
N ASP A 23 12.78 -12.66 -9.95
CA ASP A 23 12.60 -14.04 -9.53
C ASP A 23 12.20 -14.08 -8.06
N GLY A 24 10.99 -14.54 -7.81
CA GLY A 24 10.44 -14.67 -6.46
C GLY A 24 9.97 -13.39 -5.79
N VAL A 25 9.99 -12.25 -6.50
CA VAL A 25 9.65 -10.95 -5.91
C VAL A 25 8.78 -10.13 -6.83
N TYR A 26 7.78 -9.50 -6.25
CA TYR A 26 6.95 -8.52 -6.94
C TYR A 26 7.07 -7.18 -6.23
N VAL A 27 7.35 -6.13 -6.99
CA VAL A 27 7.45 -4.77 -6.44
C VAL A 27 6.42 -3.88 -7.11
N ARG A 28 5.68 -3.16 -6.29
CA ARG A 28 4.67 -2.22 -6.77
C ARG A 28 5.11 -0.82 -6.40
N GLU A 29 5.27 0.02 -7.40
CA GLU A 29 5.66 1.42 -7.22
C GLU A 29 4.42 2.30 -7.43
N MET A 30 4.14 3.13 -6.46
CA MET A 30 2.99 4.02 -6.50
C MET A 30 3.45 5.46 -6.36
N THR A 31 3.02 6.32 -7.28
CA THR A 31 3.28 7.75 -7.19
C THR A 31 2.02 8.44 -6.69
N MET A 32 2.14 9.13 -5.57
CA MET A 32 1.05 9.87 -4.96
C MET A 32 1.33 11.36 -5.14
N PHE A 33 0.44 12.05 -5.83
CA PHE A 33 0.59 13.50 -5.98
C PHE A 33 0.19 14.20 -4.69
N LYS A 34 0.63 15.44 -4.55
CA LYS A 34 0.32 16.23 -3.36
C LYS A 34 -1.18 16.22 -3.07
N ASP A 35 -1.52 16.08 -1.80
CA ASP A 35 -2.90 16.06 -1.29
C ASP A 35 -3.72 14.85 -1.71
N THR A 36 -3.07 13.82 -2.22
CA THR A 36 -3.74 12.56 -2.54
C THR A 36 -3.88 11.72 -1.29
N VAL A 37 -5.06 11.11 -1.14
CA VAL A 37 -5.31 10.14 -0.08
C VAL A 37 -5.52 8.79 -0.71
N VAL A 38 -4.78 7.79 -0.23
CA VAL A 38 -4.92 6.42 -0.70
C VAL A 38 -5.37 5.57 0.48
N ILE A 39 -6.49 4.88 0.30
CA ILE A 39 -6.96 3.92 1.28
C ILE A 39 -6.31 2.60 0.92
N GLY A 40 -5.44 2.15 1.79
CA GLY A 40 -4.69 0.92 1.56
C GLY A 40 -5.55 -0.31 1.75
N ALA A 41 -5.14 -1.39 1.12
CA ALA A 41 -5.78 -2.68 1.29
C ALA A 41 -5.25 -3.35 2.54
N ILE A 42 -5.98 -4.36 3.01
CA ILE A 42 -5.54 -5.17 4.14
C ILE A 42 -4.61 -6.25 3.59
N HIS A 43 -3.33 -6.13 3.89
CA HIS A 43 -2.35 -7.08 3.39
C HIS A 43 -2.34 -8.35 4.22
N LYS A 44 -2.20 -9.47 3.54
CA LYS A 44 -2.21 -10.79 4.19
C LYS A 44 -0.87 -11.16 4.81
N HIS A 45 0.21 -10.53 4.33
CA HIS A 45 1.57 -10.91 4.70
C HIS A 45 2.37 -9.72 5.17
N LEU A 46 3.32 -9.98 6.05
CA LEU A 46 4.31 -8.99 6.44
C LEU A 46 5.11 -8.60 5.20
N HIS A 47 5.29 -7.31 4.97
CA HIS A 47 6.09 -6.88 3.83
C HIS A 47 6.76 -5.55 4.14
N MET A 48 7.75 -5.20 3.34
CA MET A 48 8.50 -3.97 3.52
C MET A 48 8.08 -2.95 2.48
N CYS A 49 7.93 -1.72 2.95
CA CYS A 49 7.60 -0.58 2.10
C CYS A 49 8.78 0.39 2.12
N PHE A 50 8.95 1.10 1.03
CA PHE A 50 9.99 2.13 0.93
C PHE A 50 9.38 3.43 0.44
N LEU A 51 9.72 4.52 1.11
CA LEU A 51 9.38 5.86 0.64
C LEU A 51 10.68 6.46 0.11
N LEU A 52 10.81 6.55 -1.20
CA LEU A 52 12.04 7.03 -1.82
C LEU A 52 12.00 8.50 -2.21
N LYS A 53 10.81 9.09 -2.23
CA LYS A 53 10.63 10.51 -2.51
C LYS A 53 9.42 10.99 -1.74
N GLY A 54 9.49 12.20 -1.19
CA GLY A 54 8.33 12.87 -0.66
C GLY A 54 8.15 12.81 0.84
N HIS A 55 6.92 13.03 1.28
CA HIS A 55 6.54 13.17 2.67
C HIS A 55 5.10 12.69 2.81
N LEU A 56 4.88 11.68 3.63
CA LEU A 56 3.57 11.06 3.82
C LEU A 56 3.16 11.05 5.28
N ALA A 57 1.85 11.05 5.51
CA ALA A 57 1.29 10.62 6.78
C ALA A 57 0.66 9.25 6.54
N VAL A 58 0.84 8.35 7.48
CA VAL A 58 0.24 7.01 7.43
C VAL A 58 -0.58 6.84 8.70
N ALA A 59 -1.88 6.65 8.52
CA ALA A 59 -2.81 6.44 9.63
C ALA A 59 -3.24 4.98 9.67
N SER A 60 -3.31 4.45 10.88
CA SER A 60 -3.82 3.10 11.13
C SER A 60 -4.52 3.12 12.47
N GLU A 61 -5.00 1.96 12.92
CA GLU A 61 -5.61 1.87 14.24
C GLU A 61 -4.63 2.25 15.34
N ALA A 62 -3.34 2.07 15.10
CA ALA A 62 -2.32 2.39 16.08
C ALA A 62 -2.02 3.88 16.18
N GLY A 63 -2.56 4.69 15.27
CA GLY A 63 -2.34 6.13 15.27
C GLY A 63 -1.82 6.62 13.93
N VAL A 64 -1.24 7.82 13.95
CA VAL A 64 -0.75 8.47 12.74
C VAL A 64 0.74 8.71 12.88
N ASN A 65 1.49 8.35 11.86
CA ASN A 65 2.92 8.61 11.79
C ASN A 65 3.24 9.36 10.51
N GLU A 66 4.24 10.22 10.57
CA GLU A 66 4.73 10.93 9.40
C GLU A 66 6.07 10.35 8.99
N TYR A 67 6.28 10.26 7.68
CA TYR A 67 7.51 9.72 7.13
C TYR A 67 8.04 10.64 6.05
N LYS A 68 9.33 10.92 6.11
CA LYS A 68 10.02 11.70 5.07
C LYS A 68 11.02 10.81 4.38
N ALA A 69 11.08 10.93 3.06
CA ALA A 69 12.02 10.15 2.28
C ALA A 69 13.46 10.58 2.55
N PRO A 70 14.41 9.67 2.47
CA PRO A 70 14.20 8.25 2.22
C PRO A 70 14.01 7.48 3.54
N CYS A 71 13.11 6.51 3.51
CA CYS A 71 12.93 5.65 4.69
C CYS A 71 12.25 4.35 4.27
N TYR A 72 12.21 3.40 5.19
CA TYR A 72 11.47 2.17 4.98
C TYR A 72 10.50 1.98 6.14
N ILE A 73 9.44 1.23 5.87
CA ILE A 73 8.42 0.93 6.87
C ILE A 73 8.09 -0.55 6.75
N ILE A 74 7.94 -1.23 7.87
CA ILE A 74 7.51 -2.62 7.86
C ILE A 74 6.01 -2.63 8.05
N ALA A 75 5.31 -3.22 7.10
CA ALA A 75 3.85 -3.30 7.12
C ALA A 75 3.41 -4.62 7.71
N GLU A 76 2.68 -4.56 8.82
CA GLU A 76 2.19 -5.74 9.50
C GLU A 76 0.97 -6.32 8.80
N PRO A 77 0.80 -7.64 8.79
CA PRO A 77 -0.38 -8.23 8.17
C PRO A 77 -1.64 -7.86 8.95
N GLY A 78 -2.73 -7.72 8.23
CA GLY A 78 -4.02 -7.42 8.83
C GLY A 78 -4.28 -5.97 9.14
N GLU A 79 -3.29 -5.12 8.94
CA GLU A 79 -3.44 -3.71 9.23
C GLU A 79 -3.99 -2.96 8.02
N LYS A 80 -5.00 -2.14 8.25
CA LYS A 80 -5.53 -1.28 7.21
C LYS A 80 -5.00 0.11 7.44
N ARG A 81 -4.42 0.71 6.41
CA ARG A 81 -3.78 2.02 6.52
C ARG A 81 -4.33 2.99 5.50
N VAL A 82 -4.26 4.28 5.86
CA VAL A 82 -4.63 5.36 4.97
C VAL A 82 -3.40 6.23 4.83
N LEU A 83 -3.01 6.52 3.61
CA LEU A 83 -1.84 7.32 3.31
C LEU A 83 -2.27 8.68 2.77
N TYR A 84 -1.63 9.73 3.26
CA TYR A 84 -1.86 11.09 2.78
C TYR A 84 -0.52 11.70 2.36
N ALA A 85 -0.47 12.22 1.15
CA ALA A 85 0.76 12.81 0.62
C ALA A 85 0.78 14.31 0.84
N TYR A 86 1.71 14.78 1.65
CA TYR A 86 1.92 16.22 1.85
C TYR A 86 2.59 16.85 0.63
N GLU A 87 3.31 16.05 -0.12
CA GLU A 87 3.94 16.45 -1.37
C GLU A 87 4.02 15.23 -2.27
N GLU A 88 4.41 15.41 -3.50
CA GLU A 88 4.52 14.27 -4.42
C GLU A 88 5.47 13.23 -3.83
N SER A 89 4.99 12.02 -3.72
CA SER A 89 5.69 10.95 -3.01
C SER A 89 5.71 9.68 -3.84
N VAL A 90 6.81 8.93 -3.74
CA VAL A 90 6.95 7.67 -4.45
C VAL A 90 7.12 6.58 -3.42
N TRP A 91 6.17 5.65 -3.41
CA TRP A 91 6.03 4.61 -2.41
C TRP A 91 6.13 3.23 -3.06
N TYR A 92 6.94 2.37 -2.47
CA TYR A 92 7.13 1.01 -2.97
C TYR A 92 6.62 0.00 -1.96
N ASN A 93 5.93 -1.02 -2.47
CA ASN A 93 5.61 -2.21 -1.69
C ASN A 93 6.35 -3.39 -2.30
N THR A 94 7.02 -4.18 -1.47
CA THR A 94 7.74 -5.34 -1.94
C THR A 94 7.05 -6.59 -1.40
N HIS A 95 6.77 -7.54 -2.30
CA HIS A 95 6.02 -8.73 -1.94
C HIS A 95 6.73 -9.98 -2.42
N LYS A 96 6.61 -11.02 -1.62
CA LYS A 96 7.05 -12.34 -2.00
C LYS A 96 6.17 -12.85 -3.13
N ASN A 97 6.75 -13.42 -4.13
CA ASN A 97 6.02 -13.95 -5.29
C ASN A 97 6.73 -15.20 -5.76
N GLU A 98 6.69 -16.25 -4.93
CA GLU A 98 7.44 -17.48 -5.17
C GLU A 98 7.12 -18.13 -6.50
N ASP A 99 5.88 -18.03 -6.94
CA ASP A 99 5.45 -18.69 -8.16
C ASP A 99 5.63 -17.83 -9.41
N ASN A 100 6.26 -16.67 -9.25
CA ASN A 100 6.53 -15.75 -10.35
C ASN A 100 5.29 -15.42 -11.16
N ILE A 101 4.18 -15.16 -10.47
CA ILE A 101 2.92 -14.81 -11.08
C ILE A 101 3.02 -13.39 -11.64
N LYS A 102 2.59 -13.21 -12.88
CA LYS A 102 2.60 -11.89 -13.54
C LYS A 102 1.22 -11.32 -13.76
N ASP A 103 0.19 -12.11 -13.48
CA ASP A 103 -1.19 -11.65 -13.57
C ASP A 103 -1.49 -10.82 -12.32
N ILE A 104 -1.70 -9.53 -12.52
CA ILE A 104 -1.90 -8.59 -11.40
C ILE A 104 -3.13 -8.94 -10.58
N ASP A 105 -4.21 -9.36 -11.23
CA ASP A 105 -5.43 -9.72 -10.50
C ASP A 105 -5.20 -10.90 -9.58
N GLN A 106 -4.45 -11.89 -10.05
CA GLN A 106 -4.12 -13.05 -9.23
C GLN A 106 -3.21 -12.65 -8.08
N LEU A 107 -2.23 -11.80 -8.34
CA LEU A 107 -1.34 -11.30 -7.30
C LEU A 107 -2.11 -10.56 -6.22
N GLU A 108 -3.05 -9.73 -6.61
CA GLU A 108 -3.84 -9.00 -5.62
C GLU A 108 -4.60 -9.96 -4.71
N LYS A 109 -5.18 -11.00 -5.27
CA LYS A 109 -5.88 -12.00 -4.45
C LYS A 109 -4.97 -12.69 -3.46
N ASN A 110 -3.72 -12.90 -3.85
CA ASN A 110 -2.75 -13.56 -2.99
C ASN A 110 -2.22 -12.64 -1.89
N ILE A 111 -2.19 -11.34 -2.16
CA ILE A 111 -1.53 -10.37 -1.29
C ILE A 111 -2.50 -9.66 -0.36
N VAL A 112 -3.71 -9.34 -0.83
CA VAL A 112 -4.63 -8.53 -0.05
C VAL A 112 -5.97 -9.22 0.18
N ALA A 113 -6.60 -8.83 1.28
CA ALA A 113 -7.95 -9.24 1.61
C ALA A 113 -8.90 -8.11 1.22
N VAL A 114 -10.12 -8.45 0.84
CA VAL A 114 -11.13 -7.48 0.43
C VAL A 114 -11.58 -6.63 1.61
N ASN A 115 -11.70 -7.26 2.78
CA ASN A 115 -12.13 -6.59 4.00
C ASN A 115 -11.65 -7.42 5.20
N TYR A 116 -11.94 -6.98 6.41
CA TYR A 116 -11.50 -7.69 7.60
C TYR A 116 -12.11 -9.08 7.72
N GLU A 117 -13.33 -9.26 7.28
CA GLU A 117 -13.96 -10.55 7.29
C GLU A 117 -13.22 -11.54 6.40
N ASP A 118 -12.85 -11.10 5.21
CA ASP A 118 -12.06 -11.90 4.28
C ASP A 118 -10.69 -12.25 4.89
N TYR A 119 -10.07 -11.28 5.55
CA TYR A 119 -8.80 -11.49 6.22
C TYR A 119 -8.92 -12.53 7.32
N GLU A 120 -9.97 -12.46 8.14
CA GLU A 120 -10.20 -13.43 9.20
C GLU A 120 -10.38 -14.84 8.66
N GLN A 121 -11.09 -14.97 7.54
CA GLN A 121 -11.24 -16.26 6.88
C GLN A 121 -9.90 -16.80 6.40
N TYR A 122 -9.08 -15.93 5.84
CA TYR A 122 -7.75 -16.31 5.41
C TYR A 122 -6.92 -16.84 6.58
N ILE A 123 -6.97 -16.16 7.73
CA ILE A 123 -6.24 -16.59 8.92
C ILE A 123 -6.71 -17.94 9.40
N LYS A 124 -8.03 -18.17 9.41
CA LYS A 124 -8.60 -19.44 9.85
C LYS A 124 -8.21 -20.60 8.97
N ASN A 125 -8.03 -20.33 7.67
CA ASN A 125 -7.72 -21.37 6.71
C ASN A 125 -6.22 -21.54 6.46
N LYS A 126 -5.43 -20.86 7.24
CA LYS A 126 -4.00 -20.84 7.05
C LYS A 126 -3.34 -22.14 7.53
#